data_f4e6c26f7c4a6717baa52b5db21b53a5
#
_entry.id   f4e6c26f7c4a6717baa52b5db21b53a5
#
_cell.length_a   1.000
_cell.length_b   1.000
_cell.length_c   1.000
_cell.angle_alpha   90.00
_cell.angle_beta   90.00
_cell.angle_gamma   90.00
#
_symmetry.space_group_name_H-M   'P 1'
#
loop_
_entity.id
_entity.type
_entity.pdbx_description
1 polymer ?
#
loop_
_entity_poly.entity_id
_entity_poly.type
_entity_poly.pdbx_seq_one_letter_code
_entity_poly.pdbx_strand_id
1 'polypeptide(L)'
;MMRKIKFRNITIINNLITPQDIAKLRKYIDYSPLQTEENNPNKFINVQDNECNTILSKAQQLLKSNIEEDFGISVSDEGIGTVVKFSVGWELPYHCDQWSNLPTYGGAPKRDISSIIYLSDDFRGGELVFPDLDVFIQPTAGSAIYFTGTEEYMHQVTPLLSGTRLTCTGFWCNLSGYDNVSIP
;
A
#
# COMPACT_ATOMS: atom_id res chain seq x y z
N MET A 1 -19.82 6.95 1.62
CA MET A 1 -20.07 5.62 1.05
C MET A 1 -18.82 5.13 0.36
N MET A 2 -18.34 3.92 0.62
CA MET A 2 -17.20 3.31 -0.04
C MET A 2 -17.50 3.16 -1.56
N ARG A 3 -16.54 3.52 -2.41
CA ARG A 3 -16.67 3.44 -3.87
C ARG A 3 -15.45 2.73 -4.45
N LYS A 4 -15.67 1.71 -5.27
CA LYS A 4 -14.66 0.92 -5.96
C LYS A 4 -14.54 1.36 -7.42
N ILE A 5 -13.33 1.57 -7.89
CA ILE A 5 -12.99 1.91 -9.28
C ILE A 5 -11.97 0.88 -9.72
N LYS A 6 -12.26 0.15 -10.80
CA LYS A 6 -11.38 -0.89 -11.33
C LYS A 6 -10.94 -0.57 -12.75
N PHE A 7 -9.64 -0.72 -13.00
CA PHE A 7 -9.03 -0.64 -14.32
C PHE A 7 -8.04 -1.79 -14.47
N ARG A 8 -8.36 -2.78 -15.29
CA ARG A 8 -7.61 -4.06 -15.37
C ARG A 8 -7.46 -4.66 -13.97
N ASN A 9 -6.25 -5.03 -13.57
CA ASN A 9 -5.96 -5.53 -12.22
C ASN A 9 -5.47 -4.43 -11.26
N ILE A 10 -5.84 -3.19 -11.52
CA ILE A 10 -5.67 -2.06 -10.59
C ILE A 10 -7.04 -1.69 -10.04
N THR A 11 -7.19 -1.72 -8.75
CA THR A 11 -8.44 -1.33 -8.08
C THR A 11 -8.18 -0.25 -7.04
N ILE A 12 -8.98 0.81 -7.08
CA ILE A 12 -8.98 1.89 -6.09
C ILE A 12 -10.27 1.78 -5.27
N ILE A 13 -10.15 1.79 -3.96
CA ILE A 13 -11.27 1.87 -3.02
C ILE A 13 -11.22 3.23 -2.33
N ASN A 14 -12.18 4.09 -2.64
CA ASN A 14 -12.34 5.37 -1.94
C ASN A 14 -13.13 5.19 -0.64
N ASN A 15 -12.79 5.95 0.39
CA ASN A 15 -13.41 5.89 1.72
C ASN A 15 -13.38 4.49 2.36
N LEU A 16 -12.27 3.78 2.21
CA LEU A 16 -11.99 2.55 2.95
C LEU A 16 -11.91 2.84 4.45
N ILE A 17 -11.26 3.96 4.80
CA ILE A 17 -11.22 4.51 6.16
C ILE A 17 -12.01 5.81 6.16
N THR A 18 -12.83 6.03 7.18
CA THR A 18 -13.64 7.25 7.27
C THR A 18 -12.80 8.49 7.56
N PRO A 19 -13.23 9.71 7.16
CA PRO A 19 -12.51 10.94 7.51
C PRO A 19 -12.28 11.12 9.01
N GLN A 20 -13.24 10.68 9.84
CA GLN A 20 -13.15 10.74 11.29
C GLN A 20 -12.03 9.82 11.83
N ASP A 21 -11.92 8.61 11.27
CA ASP A 21 -10.89 7.66 11.66
C ASP A 21 -9.51 8.07 11.12
N ILE A 22 -9.45 8.66 9.93
CA ILE A 22 -8.22 9.30 9.43
C ILE A 22 -7.74 10.41 10.37
N ALA A 23 -8.65 11.27 10.84
CA ALA A 23 -8.28 12.33 11.79
C ALA A 23 -7.70 11.76 13.10
N LYS A 24 -8.26 10.66 13.61
CA LYS A 24 -7.72 9.96 14.80
C LYS A 24 -6.33 9.38 14.53
N LEU A 25 -6.17 8.65 13.43
CA LEU A 25 -4.88 8.08 13.03
C LEU A 25 -3.82 9.17 12.86
N ARG A 26 -4.13 10.26 12.17
CA ARG A 26 -3.22 11.40 11.97
C ARG A 26 -2.79 12.00 13.30
N LYS A 27 -3.75 12.27 14.19
CA LYS A 27 -3.45 12.79 15.54
C LYS A 27 -2.50 11.87 16.31
N TYR A 28 -2.72 10.55 16.27
CA TYR A 28 -1.82 9.60 16.90
C TYR A 28 -0.42 9.62 16.26
N ILE A 29 -0.35 9.56 14.94
CA ILE A 29 0.90 9.51 14.18
C ILE A 29 1.77 10.75 14.44
N ASP A 30 1.17 11.94 14.50
CA ASP A 30 1.89 13.20 14.71
C ASP A 30 2.61 13.27 16.06
N TYR A 31 2.13 12.52 17.06
CA TYR A 31 2.74 12.45 18.41
C TYR A 31 3.50 11.15 18.67
N SER A 32 3.53 10.23 17.71
CA SER A 32 4.22 8.94 17.88
C SER A 32 5.72 9.06 17.66
N PRO A 33 6.54 8.28 18.38
CA PRO A 33 7.97 8.20 18.11
C PRO A 33 8.22 7.67 16.71
N LEU A 34 9.09 8.37 15.99
CA LEU A 34 9.52 8.00 14.65
C LEU A 34 10.70 7.03 14.75
N GLN A 35 10.57 5.87 14.12
CA GLN A 35 11.67 4.92 13.95
C GLN A 35 12.41 5.21 12.66
N THR A 36 13.72 5.04 12.69
CA THR A 36 14.63 5.24 11.57
C THR A 36 15.35 3.94 11.27
N GLU A 37 15.54 3.65 9.99
CA GLU A 37 16.42 2.60 9.52
C GLU A 37 17.69 3.21 8.95
N GLU A 38 18.81 2.48 9.07
CA GLU A 38 20.07 2.91 8.49
C GLU A 38 19.95 3.05 6.97
N ASN A 39 20.40 4.17 6.42
CA ASN A 39 20.33 4.50 4.99
C ASN A 39 18.93 4.66 4.40
N ASN A 40 17.87 4.71 5.23
CA ASN A 40 16.52 4.97 4.78
C ASN A 40 16.04 6.34 5.28
N PRO A 41 15.78 7.32 4.40
CA PRO A 41 15.35 8.66 4.80
C PRO A 41 13.92 8.68 5.37
N ASN A 42 13.13 7.65 5.07
CA ASN A 42 11.74 7.56 5.53
C ASN A 42 11.67 7.22 7.02
N LYS A 43 10.56 7.55 7.62
CA LYS A 43 10.29 7.28 9.04
C LYS A 43 9.18 6.24 9.15
N PHE A 44 9.34 5.35 10.12
CA PHE A 44 8.40 4.27 10.38
C PHE A 44 7.72 4.49 11.72
N ILE A 45 6.44 4.17 11.79
CA ILE A 45 5.63 4.34 13.00
C ILE A 45 4.92 3.02 13.26
N ASN A 46 5.30 2.36 14.35
CA ASN A 46 4.56 1.20 14.85
C ASN A 46 3.37 1.71 15.65
N VAL A 47 2.19 1.44 15.16
CA VAL A 47 0.95 1.83 15.83
C VAL A 47 0.72 0.90 17.01
N GLN A 48 0.75 1.45 18.23
CA GLN A 48 0.54 0.69 19.47
C GLN A 48 -0.79 1.03 20.16
N ASP A 49 -1.45 2.11 19.74
CA ASP A 49 -2.76 2.49 20.26
C ASP A 49 -3.84 1.52 19.80
N ASN A 50 -4.66 1.03 20.72
CA ASN A 50 -5.67 0.00 20.45
C ASN A 50 -6.76 0.48 19.49
N GLU A 51 -7.17 1.75 19.57
CA GLU A 51 -8.20 2.30 18.68
C GLU A 51 -7.65 2.43 17.26
N CYS A 52 -6.45 2.98 17.11
CA CYS A 52 -5.77 3.12 15.82
C CYS A 52 -5.47 1.76 15.18
N ASN A 53 -5.03 0.77 15.97
CA ASN A 53 -4.83 -0.59 15.51
C ASN A 53 -6.14 -1.23 15.04
N THR A 54 -7.24 -1.00 15.75
CA THR A 54 -8.56 -1.50 15.35
C THR A 54 -9.01 -0.91 14.03
N ILE A 55 -8.77 0.40 13.80
CA ILE A 55 -9.08 1.06 12.52
C ILE A 55 -8.27 0.44 11.37
N LEU A 56 -6.96 0.31 11.53
CA LEU A 56 -6.08 -0.27 10.52
C LEU A 56 -6.42 -1.73 10.24
N SER A 57 -6.65 -2.54 11.27
CA SER A 57 -7.01 -3.96 11.12
C SER A 57 -8.34 -4.13 10.36
N LYS A 58 -9.34 -3.30 10.63
CA LYS A 58 -10.60 -3.31 9.87
C LYS A 58 -10.39 -2.94 8.41
N ALA A 59 -9.58 -1.91 8.14
CA ALA A 59 -9.27 -1.50 6.78
C ALA A 59 -8.55 -2.62 6.02
N GLN A 60 -7.62 -3.31 6.67
CA GLN A 60 -6.91 -4.46 6.10
C GLN A 60 -7.84 -5.64 5.80
N GLN A 61 -8.73 -5.98 6.72
CA GLN A 61 -9.71 -7.06 6.50
C GLN A 61 -10.64 -6.75 5.33
N LEU A 62 -11.12 -5.51 5.22
CA LEU A 62 -11.92 -5.05 4.09
C LEU A 62 -11.12 -5.11 2.78
N LEU A 63 -9.86 -4.68 2.82
CA LEU A 63 -8.97 -4.73 1.66
C LEU A 63 -8.73 -6.18 1.21
N LYS A 64 -8.41 -7.07 2.16
CA LYS A 64 -8.25 -8.51 1.90
C LYS A 64 -9.48 -9.11 1.23
N SER A 65 -10.66 -8.88 1.79
CA SER A 65 -11.91 -9.40 1.22
C SER A 65 -12.15 -8.91 -0.20
N ASN A 66 -11.83 -7.64 -0.50
CA ASN A 66 -11.95 -7.09 -1.85
C ASN A 66 -10.94 -7.68 -2.82
N ILE A 67 -9.71 -7.94 -2.37
CA ILE A 67 -8.66 -8.62 -3.16
C ILE A 67 -9.12 -10.04 -3.50
N GLU A 68 -9.55 -10.80 -2.50
CA GLU A 68 -10.00 -12.19 -2.66
C GLU A 68 -11.21 -12.29 -3.60
N GLU A 69 -12.17 -11.35 -3.49
CA GLU A 69 -13.32 -11.26 -4.39
C GLU A 69 -12.90 -10.95 -5.83
N ASP A 70 -12.04 -9.94 -6.02
CA ASP A 70 -11.67 -9.45 -7.37
C ASP A 70 -10.81 -10.42 -8.16
N PHE A 71 -9.96 -11.18 -7.48
CA PHE A 71 -9.04 -12.14 -8.10
C PHE A 71 -9.50 -13.59 -8.01
N GLY A 72 -10.54 -13.90 -7.23
CA GLY A 72 -11.04 -15.26 -7.04
C GLY A 72 -10.05 -16.19 -6.34
N ILE A 73 -9.20 -15.66 -5.47
CA ILE A 73 -8.12 -16.36 -4.76
C ILE A 73 -8.22 -16.11 -3.25
N SER A 74 -7.60 -16.98 -2.45
CA SER A 74 -7.33 -16.70 -1.05
C SER A 74 -5.93 -16.15 -0.89
N VAL A 75 -5.75 -15.10 -0.09
CA VAL A 75 -4.44 -14.48 0.12
C VAL A 75 -4.03 -14.48 1.59
N SER A 76 -2.72 -14.65 1.84
CA SER A 76 -2.11 -14.36 3.13
C SER A 76 -1.80 -12.88 3.22
N ASP A 77 -1.81 -12.34 4.43
CA ASP A 77 -1.30 -11.01 4.70
C ASP A 77 0.08 -11.13 5.35
N GLU A 78 1.06 -10.57 4.70
CA GLU A 78 2.42 -10.52 5.22
C GLU A 78 2.91 -9.07 5.29
N GLY A 79 3.33 -8.68 6.49
CA GLY A 79 3.98 -7.39 6.71
C GLY A 79 3.07 -6.16 6.68
N ILE A 80 1.80 -6.31 7.08
CA ILE A 80 0.90 -5.19 7.21
C ILE A 80 1.00 -4.61 8.64
N GLY A 81 1.08 -3.30 8.76
CA GLY A 81 0.96 -2.64 10.06
C GLY A 81 1.90 -1.50 10.33
N THR A 82 2.96 -1.35 9.54
CA THR A 82 3.86 -0.21 9.71
C THR A 82 3.39 0.97 8.87
N VAL A 83 3.15 2.09 9.53
CA VAL A 83 2.91 3.36 8.84
C VAL A 83 4.25 3.94 8.41
N VAL A 84 4.37 4.29 7.13
CA VAL A 84 5.54 4.95 6.58
C VAL A 84 5.24 6.43 6.35
N LYS A 85 6.07 7.29 6.93
CA LYS A 85 6.12 8.73 6.67
C LYS A 85 7.28 9.00 5.73
N PHE A 86 6.97 9.42 4.52
CA PHE A 86 7.97 9.68 3.49
C PHE A 86 8.63 11.03 3.67
N SER A 87 9.93 11.09 3.41
CA SER A 87 10.72 12.32 3.41
C SER A 87 10.59 13.07 2.09
N VAL A 88 10.58 14.40 2.16
CA VAL A 88 10.61 15.24 0.95
C VAL A 88 11.86 14.92 0.12
N GLY A 89 11.70 14.82 -1.19
CA GLY A 89 12.72 14.39 -2.14
C GLY A 89 12.79 12.88 -2.37
N TRP A 90 12.10 12.08 -1.53
CA TRP A 90 12.06 10.64 -1.73
C TRP A 90 11.17 10.26 -2.92
N GLU A 91 11.61 9.29 -3.66
CA GLU A 91 10.90 8.65 -4.77
C GLU A 91 11.08 7.15 -4.72
N LEU A 92 10.24 6.41 -5.41
CA LEU A 92 10.44 5.00 -5.66
C LEU A 92 10.64 4.79 -7.15
N PRO A 93 11.83 4.33 -7.58
CA PRO A 93 12.13 4.10 -8.99
C PRO A 93 11.18 3.09 -9.65
N TYR A 94 11.13 3.11 -10.95
CA TYR A 94 10.36 2.18 -11.77
C TYR A 94 10.74 0.73 -11.49
N HIS A 95 9.77 -0.09 -11.08
CA HIS A 95 9.95 -1.49 -10.65
C HIS A 95 8.62 -2.25 -10.69
N CYS A 96 8.68 -3.58 -10.52
CA CYS A 96 7.55 -4.40 -10.07
C CYS A 96 7.85 -4.96 -8.67
N ASP A 97 6.81 -5.30 -7.93
CA ASP A 97 6.98 -5.84 -6.57
C ASP A 97 7.32 -7.33 -6.55
N GLN A 98 6.89 -8.07 -7.58
CA GLN A 98 7.20 -9.48 -7.79
C GLN A 98 8.49 -9.64 -8.61
N TRP A 99 9.64 -9.57 -7.95
CA TRP A 99 10.92 -9.80 -8.63
C TRP A 99 11.23 -11.30 -8.66
N SER A 100 11.07 -11.90 -9.84
CA SER A 100 11.43 -13.30 -10.07
C SER A 100 12.94 -13.58 -10.01
N ASN A 101 13.79 -12.56 -10.06
CA ASN A 101 15.25 -12.69 -10.20
C ASN A 101 16.09 -11.99 -9.13
N LEU A 102 15.49 -11.33 -8.14
CA LEU A 102 16.28 -10.90 -7.01
C LEU A 102 16.55 -12.09 -6.11
N PRO A 103 17.80 -12.26 -5.64
CA PRO A 103 18.07 -13.19 -4.56
C PRO A 103 17.11 -12.81 -3.44
N THR A 104 16.27 -13.75 -3.06
CA THR A 104 15.29 -13.60 -2.00
C THR A 104 15.92 -12.84 -0.85
N TYR A 105 15.45 -11.63 -0.57
CA TYR A 105 15.76 -10.98 0.69
C TYR A 105 15.26 -11.92 1.79
N GLY A 106 16.16 -12.78 2.31
CA GLY A 106 15.88 -13.64 3.44
C GLY A 106 14.68 -14.58 3.33
N GLY A 107 14.30 -15.06 2.12
CA GLY A 107 13.13 -15.93 1.95
C GLY A 107 11.80 -15.16 1.98
N ALA A 108 11.78 -13.89 1.65
CA ALA A 108 10.55 -13.11 1.55
C ALA A 108 9.58 -13.79 0.57
N PRO A 109 8.31 -13.97 0.97
CA PRO A 109 7.32 -14.64 0.15
C PRO A 109 7.03 -13.86 -1.13
N LYS A 110 6.44 -14.55 -2.10
CA LYS A 110 6.01 -13.93 -3.35
C LYS A 110 5.04 -12.79 -3.05
N ARG A 111 5.25 -11.65 -3.68
CA ARG A 111 4.36 -10.49 -3.63
C ARG A 111 3.44 -10.54 -4.84
N ASP A 112 2.42 -11.41 -4.77
CA ASP A 112 1.51 -11.59 -5.90
C ASP A 112 0.59 -10.38 -6.10
N ILE A 113 0.18 -9.76 -4.99
CA ILE A 113 -0.61 -8.54 -5.00
C ILE A 113 0.00 -7.53 -4.04
N SER A 114 0.07 -6.29 -4.48
CA SER A 114 0.51 -5.16 -3.69
C SER A 114 -0.65 -4.26 -3.35
N SER A 115 -0.62 -3.65 -2.18
CA SER A 115 -1.62 -2.69 -1.75
C SER A 115 -1.02 -1.52 -1.00
N ILE A 116 -1.67 -0.36 -1.10
CA ILE A 116 -1.30 0.85 -0.39
C ILE A 116 -2.57 1.46 0.20
N ILE A 117 -2.61 1.66 1.51
CA ILE A 117 -3.62 2.47 2.19
C ILE A 117 -3.02 3.86 2.40
N TYR A 118 -3.71 4.90 1.93
CA TYR A 118 -3.28 6.29 2.07
C TYR A 118 -3.90 6.91 3.32
N LEU A 119 -3.03 7.41 4.21
CA LEU A 119 -3.45 8.05 5.46
C LEU A 119 -3.35 9.57 5.40
N SER A 120 -2.89 10.11 4.26
CA SER A 120 -2.78 11.55 4.01
C SER A 120 -2.98 11.87 2.53
N ASP A 121 -3.33 13.12 2.23
CA ASP A 121 -3.42 13.71 0.90
C ASP A 121 -2.94 15.18 0.88
N ASP A 122 -2.36 15.65 1.98
CA ASP A 122 -1.82 17.01 2.16
C ASP A 122 -0.36 17.10 1.69
N PHE A 123 -0.10 16.63 0.46
CA PHE A 123 1.23 16.64 -0.14
C PHE A 123 1.18 16.91 -1.65
N ARG A 124 2.33 17.23 -2.23
CA ARG A 124 2.56 17.41 -3.66
C ARG A 124 3.68 16.51 -4.13
N GLY A 125 3.57 15.98 -5.34
CA GLY A 125 4.40 14.86 -5.77
C GLY A 125 3.97 13.58 -5.07
N GLY A 126 4.78 12.54 -5.15
CA GLY A 126 4.49 11.26 -4.50
C GLY A 126 3.31 10.51 -5.10
N GLU A 127 2.94 10.80 -6.34
CA GLU A 127 1.92 10.05 -7.09
C GLU A 127 2.42 8.65 -7.41
N LEU A 128 1.52 7.67 -7.36
CA LEU A 128 1.76 6.34 -7.88
C LEU A 128 1.44 6.33 -9.37
N VAL A 129 2.42 5.96 -10.18
CA VAL A 129 2.33 5.99 -11.65
C VAL A 129 2.64 4.62 -12.21
N PHE A 130 1.82 4.17 -13.17
CA PHE A 130 2.05 3.01 -14.02
C PHE A 130 2.32 3.49 -15.44
N PRO A 131 3.59 3.78 -15.81
CA PRO A 131 3.90 4.43 -17.07
C PRO A 131 3.45 3.64 -18.30
N ASP A 132 3.61 2.31 -18.28
CA ASP A 132 3.26 1.44 -19.42
C ASP A 132 1.74 1.34 -19.64
N LEU A 133 0.94 1.73 -18.66
CA LEU A 133 -0.51 1.73 -18.73
C LEU A 133 -1.11 3.13 -18.88
N ASP A 134 -0.28 4.17 -18.87
CA ASP A 134 -0.69 5.58 -18.85
C ASP A 134 -1.66 5.90 -17.69
N VAL A 135 -1.37 5.30 -16.50
CA VAL A 135 -2.20 5.45 -15.30
C VAL A 135 -1.47 6.27 -14.26
N PHE A 136 -2.12 7.34 -13.80
CA PHE A 136 -1.65 8.23 -12.75
C PHE A 136 -2.66 8.21 -11.59
N ILE A 137 -2.18 7.89 -10.40
CA ILE A 137 -3.02 7.83 -9.20
C ILE A 137 -2.69 9.01 -8.30
N GLN A 138 -3.64 9.93 -8.17
CA GLN A 138 -3.61 10.95 -7.13
C GLN A 138 -4.26 10.38 -5.88
N PRO A 139 -3.51 10.09 -4.82
CA PRO A 139 -4.08 9.49 -3.62
C PRO A 139 -4.99 10.44 -2.86
N THR A 140 -5.98 9.86 -2.18
CA THR A 140 -6.89 10.58 -1.27
C THR A 140 -6.80 9.92 0.11
N ALA A 141 -6.75 10.71 1.17
CA ALA A 141 -6.73 10.19 2.53
C ALA A 141 -7.94 9.27 2.79
N GLY A 142 -7.69 8.10 3.37
CA GLY A 142 -8.70 7.06 3.59
C GLY A 142 -8.98 6.18 2.38
N SER A 143 -8.33 6.40 1.24
CA SER A 143 -8.41 5.49 0.10
C SER A 143 -7.36 4.37 0.19
N ALA A 144 -7.59 3.30 -0.57
CA ALA A 144 -6.61 2.27 -0.82
C ALA A 144 -6.54 1.93 -2.30
N ILE A 145 -5.40 1.42 -2.71
CA ILE A 145 -5.19 0.82 -4.04
C ILE A 145 -4.61 -0.57 -3.85
N TYR A 146 -4.97 -1.49 -4.73
CA TYR A 146 -4.27 -2.77 -4.88
C TYR A 146 -4.16 -3.14 -6.36
N PHE A 147 -3.12 -3.89 -6.67
CA PHE A 147 -2.77 -4.29 -8.03
C PHE A 147 -1.88 -5.55 -7.99
N THR A 148 -1.78 -6.26 -9.11
CA THR A 148 -0.84 -7.39 -9.22
C THR A 148 0.60 -6.91 -9.20
N GLY A 149 1.46 -7.62 -8.46
CA GLY A 149 2.89 -7.27 -8.33
C GLY A 149 3.75 -7.63 -9.53
N THR A 150 3.16 -8.14 -10.63
CA THR A 150 3.84 -8.67 -11.81
C THR A 150 4.46 -7.58 -12.69
N GLU A 151 5.33 -8.00 -13.63
CA GLU A 151 5.99 -7.09 -14.60
C GLU A 151 5.01 -6.33 -15.50
N GLU A 152 3.78 -6.81 -15.68
CA GLU A 152 2.74 -6.09 -16.42
C GLU A 152 2.25 -4.82 -15.69
N TYR A 153 2.54 -4.73 -14.39
CA TYR A 153 2.15 -3.61 -13.51
C TYR A 153 3.38 -2.91 -12.93
N MET A 154 4.39 -2.71 -13.79
CA MET A 154 5.54 -1.88 -13.46
C MET A 154 5.07 -0.50 -13.04
N HIS A 155 5.59 -0.01 -11.93
CA HIS A 155 5.16 1.25 -11.34
C HIS A 155 6.31 2.01 -10.69
N GLN A 156 6.04 3.25 -10.39
CA GLN A 156 6.95 4.14 -9.66
C GLN A 156 6.16 5.09 -8.76
N VAL A 157 6.85 5.68 -7.78
CA VAL A 157 6.33 6.82 -7.02
C VAL A 157 7.15 8.04 -7.38
N THR A 158 6.48 9.10 -7.86
CA THR A 158 7.17 10.34 -8.22
C THR A 158 7.79 11.01 -6.99
N PRO A 159 8.81 11.89 -7.15
CA PRO A 159 9.42 12.56 -6.02
C PRO A 159 8.40 13.31 -5.16
N LEU A 160 8.46 13.13 -3.83
CA LEU A 160 7.68 13.92 -2.90
C LEU A 160 8.23 15.35 -2.84
N LEU A 161 7.46 16.32 -3.33
CA LEU A 161 7.91 17.70 -3.46
C LEU A 161 7.66 18.52 -2.18
N SER A 162 6.56 18.26 -1.49
CA SER A 162 6.22 18.93 -0.22
C SER A 162 5.09 18.22 0.50
N GLY A 163 4.88 18.57 1.77
CA GLY A 163 3.80 18.04 2.60
C GLY A 163 4.16 16.74 3.31
N THR A 164 3.15 15.99 3.72
CA THR A 164 3.31 14.75 4.49
C THR A 164 2.61 13.60 3.78
N ARG A 165 3.38 12.68 3.22
CA ARG A 165 2.85 11.44 2.62
C ARG A 165 2.95 10.31 3.64
N LEU A 166 1.80 9.83 4.10
CA LEU A 166 1.67 8.72 5.03
C LEU A 166 0.94 7.57 4.35
N THR A 167 1.54 6.38 4.39
CA THR A 167 0.93 5.17 3.84
C THR A 167 1.12 3.97 4.74
N CYS A 168 0.26 2.97 4.55
CA CYS A 168 0.43 1.63 5.05
C CYS A 168 0.46 0.70 3.84
N THR A 169 1.60 0.08 3.55
CA THR A 169 1.78 -0.81 2.40
C THR A 169 1.59 -2.25 2.84
N GLY A 170 0.92 -3.05 2.03
CA GLY A 170 0.72 -4.48 2.24
C GLY A 170 1.11 -5.29 1.01
N PHE A 171 1.67 -6.47 1.25
CA PHE A 171 1.98 -7.46 0.22
C PHE A 171 1.23 -8.75 0.53
N TRP A 172 0.66 -9.37 -0.51
CA TRP A 172 -0.25 -10.51 -0.37
C TRP A 172 0.22 -11.63 -1.27
N CYS A 173 0.28 -12.84 -0.70
CA CYS A 173 0.62 -14.06 -1.43
C CYS A 173 -0.64 -14.84 -1.71
N ASN A 174 -0.77 -15.38 -2.91
CA ASN A 174 -1.83 -16.30 -3.27
C ASN A 174 -1.64 -17.64 -2.53
N LEU A 175 -2.61 -18.01 -1.71
CA LEU A 175 -2.61 -19.29 -0.98
C LEU A 175 -3.19 -20.44 -1.79
N SER A 176 -3.89 -20.17 -2.89
CA SER A 176 -4.67 -21.17 -3.65
C SER A 176 -3.82 -22.13 -4.49
N GLY A 177 -2.54 -22.09 -4.36
CA GLY A 177 -1.66 -23.08 -4.97
C GLY A 177 -0.26 -22.53 -5.20
N TYR A 178 0.68 -23.13 -4.57
CA TYR A 178 2.05 -23.20 -5.05
C TYR A 178 2.14 -23.95 -6.39
N ASP A 179 1.01 -24.39 -6.94
CA ASP A 179 0.87 -25.15 -8.17
C ASP A 179 0.10 -24.34 -9.23
N ASN A 180 0.86 -23.64 -10.10
CA ASN A 180 0.48 -23.29 -11.48
C ASN A 180 -0.80 -22.50 -11.76
N VAL A 181 -1.21 -21.55 -10.96
CA VAL A 181 -2.24 -20.58 -11.38
C VAL A 181 -1.57 -19.24 -11.65
N SER A 182 -1.42 -18.91 -12.95
CA SER A 182 -1.18 -17.52 -13.36
C SER A 182 -2.38 -16.68 -12.92
N ILE A 183 -2.16 -15.60 -12.19
CA ILE A 183 -3.18 -14.60 -11.91
C ILE A 183 -3.62 -14.00 -13.26
N PRO A 184 -4.92 -13.97 -13.58
CA PRO A 184 -5.43 -13.53 -14.87
C PRO A 184 -5.12 -12.08 -15.19
#